data_f6b962ce85d9b27060bdaa527a9aa52a
#
_entry.id   f6b962ce85d9b27060bdaa527a9aa52a
#
_cell.length_a   1.000
_cell.length_b   1.000
_cell.length_c   1.000
_cell.angle_alpha   90.00
_cell.angle_beta   90.00
_cell.angle_gamma   90.00
#
_symmetry.space_group_name_H-M   'P 1'
#
loop_
_entity.id
_entity.type
_entity.pdbx_description
1 polymer ?
#
loop_
_entity_poly.entity_id
_entity_poly.type
_entity_poly.pdbx_seq_one_letter_code
_entity_poly.pdbx_strand_id
1 'polypeptide(L)'
;MSQANQTVPTQAWITVFAGMSINLCLGILYAWSMWGSALVSETTLAAGDIVTKSAVIKADKATPADKTTVGNMVVKAKDEVKRDDAVKIKLGTNPKEGYLLMSEVEAKGTALRAGDIATKAGDPIAGEMNAGWIYLNNAEAATPFSLCVIIFACLMIPGGKIQDKISPKFGAILGGLCLAVGCLIAGLMKSYTGLIIGFGIMGGIGMGIGYAAPTPAALKWFGPHKRGLIAGIVVGGYGGAALYIGPLAKYLLTSFGLTQSFVILGILFGVVTIIAGSFLNIPPAGYVPPALSGGNVATKGSTITNWAPSEIVKTWQFYALVLMFIFTTQSGLLIIANAAGLLSKTGAKIPFFAANAWLLVSYGGFVNAAGRVGTGFYSDKIGRLNAYCLNCGISALCLFALPAIIDSQNILFLFLAVGVAYWQYGGGLSLMPSFAADFYGPKNLGMNYGLIFVGWGLGFFMARLGGTIKDLTGSLNYAFYISGALLVVAVILAKMTSRPMHSEEGQVSKA
;
A
#
# COMPACT_ATOMS: atom_id res chain seq x y z
N MET A 1 -30.95 -29.45 -24.05
CA MET A 1 -30.36 -29.73 -22.70
C MET A 1 -30.36 -28.44 -21.92
N SER A 2 -31.06 -28.39 -20.82
CA SER A 2 -31.35 -27.16 -20.06
C SER A 2 -30.06 -26.57 -19.45
N GLN A 3 -29.79 -25.29 -19.73
CA GLN A 3 -28.66 -24.52 -19.18
C GLN A 3 -28.77 -24.26 -17.67
N ALA A 4 -29.73 -24.86 -16.99
CA ALA A 4 -30.15 -24.51 -15.62
C ALA A 4 -29.24 -25.01 -14.50
N ASN A 5 -28.18 -25.82 -14.77
CA ASN A 5 -27.32 -26.42 -13.72
C ASN A 5 -25.84 -26.46 -14.07
N GLN A 6 -25.31 -25.49 -14.83
CA GLN A 6 -23.86 -25.44 -15.04
C GLN A 6 -23.19 -24.87 -13.79
N THR A 7 -22.46 -25.72 -13.07
CA THR A 7 -21.57 -25.30 -11.99
C THR A 7 -20.35 -24.59 -12.57
N VAL A 8 -19.84 -23.59 -11.84
CA VAL A 8 -18.59 -22.92 -12.23
C VAL A 8 -17.45 -23.95 -12.25
N PRO A 9 -16.68 -24.05 -13.33
CA PRO A 9 -15.59 -25.04 -13.43
C PRO A 9 -14.55 -24.88 -12.32
N THR A 10 -13.98 -25.97 -11.84
CA THR A 10 -12.89 -25.94 -10.83
C THR A 10 -11.72 -25.07 -11.27
N GLN A 11 -11.41 -25.06 -12.58
CA GLN A 11 -10.36 -24.23 -13.17
C GLN A 11 -10.55 -22.72 -12.90
N ALA A 12 -11.80 -22.25 -12.82
CA ALA A 12 -12.12 -20.86 -12.49
C ALA A 12 -11.64 -20.50 -11.07
N TRP A 13 -11.93 -21.38 -10.09
CA TRP A 13 -11.51 -21.19 -8.72
C TRP A 13 -9.98 -21.33 -8.55
N ILE A 14 -9.35 -22.28 -9.27
CA ILE A 14 -7.89 -22.37 -9.32
C ILE A 14 -7.30 -21.04 -9.80
N THR A 15 -7.87 -20.43 -10.84
CA THR A 15 -7.43 -19.13 -11.35
C THR A 15 -7.61 -18.00 -10.32
N VAL A 16 -8.71 -18.01 -9.56
CA VAL A 16 -8.95 -17.03 -8.48
C VAL A 16 -7.88 -17.13 -7.39
N PHE A 17 -7.63 -18.34 -6.87
CA PHE A 17 -6.66 -18.55 -5.80
C PHE A 17 -5.21 -18.35 -6.27
N ALA A 18 -4.89 -18.74 -7.50
CA ALA A 18 -3.61 -18.44 -8.12
C ALA A 18 -3.41 -16.91 -8.22
N GLY A 19 -4.42 -16.18 -8.69
CA GLY A 19 -4.39 -14.73 -8.76
C GLY A 19 -4.24 -14.06 -7.39
N MET A 20 -4.92 -14.56 -6.36
CA MET A 20 -4.77 -14.10 -4.98
C MET A 20 -3.34 -14.33 -4.46
N SER A 21 -2.75 -15.51 -4.74
CA SER A 21 -1.39 -15.85 -4.30
C SER A 21 -0.34 -14.97 -4.97
N ILE A 22 -0.49 -14.67 -6.26
CA ILE A 22 0.36 -13.70 -6.97
C ILE A 22 0.28 -12.33 -6.31
N ASN A 23 -0.93 -11.84 -6.04
CA ASN A 23 -1.16 -10.56 -5.42
C ASN A 23 -0.65 -10.49 -3.97
N LEU A 24 -0.66 -11.60 -3.22
CA LEU A 24 0.00 -11.68 -1.91
C LEU A 24 1.50 -11.39 -2.01
N CYS A 25 2.20 -11.90 -3.03
CA CYS A 25 3.62 -11.62 -3.24
C CYS A 25 3.86 -10.18 -3.70
N LEU A 26 3.08 -9.70 -4.68
CA LEU A 26 3.23 -8.35 -5.23
C LEU A 26 2.93 -7.24 -4.21
N GLY A 27 2.18 -7.55 -3.16
CA GLY A 27 1.82 -6.60 -2.11
C GLY A 27 2.95 -6.21 -1.14
N ILE A 28 4.21 -6.60 -1.40
CA ILE A 28 5.40 -6.19 -0.63
C ILE A 28 5.51 -4.66 -0.51
N LEU A 29 4.94 -3.90 -1.43
CA LEU A 29 4.90 -2.45 -1.39
C LEU A 29 4.37 -1.90 -0.05
N TYR A 30 3.36 -2.55 0.52
CA TYR A 30 2.76 -2.12 1.79
C TYR A 30 3.64 -2.40 3.03
N ALA A 31 4.67 -3.21 2.88
CA ALA A 31 5.63 -3.48 3.95
C ALA A 31 6.93 -2.65 3.82
N TRP A 32 7.03 -1.77 2.82
CA TRP A 32 8.23 -0.93 2.61
C TRP A 32 8.68 -0.19 3.87
N SER A 33 7.74 0.26 4.70
CA SER A 33 8.06 0.95 5.96
C SER A 33 8.98 0.15 6.89
N MET A 34 8.99 -1.19 6.78
CA MET A 34 9.87 -2.04 7.59
C MET A 34 11.34 -1.84 7.19
N TRP A 35 11.63 -1.83 5.88
CA TRP A 35 12.99 -1.55 5.38
C TRP A 35 13.33 -0.08 5.49
N GLY A 36 12.39 0.81 5.19
CA GLY A 36 12.56 2.25 5.33
C GLY A 36 12.98 2.63 6.75
N SER A 37 12.32 2.09 7.78
CA SER A 37 12.70 2.35 9.17
C SER A 37 14.04 1.72 9.59
N ALA A 38 14.45 0.62 8.95
CA ALA A 38 15.76 0.01 9.19
C ALA A 38 16.90 0.78 8.48
N LEU A 39 16.58 1.49 7.40
CA LEU A 39 17.54 2.29 6.63
C LEU A 39 17.67 3.72 7.19
N VAL A 40 16.68 4.21 7.92
CA VAL A 40 16.72 5.55 8.52
C VAL A 40 16.87 5.41 10.02
N SER A 41 17.92 6.01 10.54
CA SER A 41 18.08 6.14 11.98
C SER A 41 18.33 7.60 12.33
N GLU A 42 17.33 8.25 12.88
CA GLU A 42 17.42 9.57 13.46
C GLU A 42 17.11 9.47 14.95
N THR A 43 18.13 9.57 15.77
CA THR A 43 17.94 9.70 17.22
C THR A 43 18.05 11.16 17.59
N THR A 44 16.92 11.79 17.91
CA THR A 44 16.90 13.12 18.48
C THR A 44 17.01 13.00 19.99
N LEU A 45 18.00 13.68 20.59
CA LEU A 45 18.11 13.81 22.02
C LEU A 45 17.05 14.79 22.52
N ALA A 46 16.32 14.40 23.56
CA ALA A 46 15.33 15.23 24.22
C ALA A 46 15.84 15.75 25.55
N ALA A 47 15.23 16.82 26.05
CA ALA A 47 15.54 17.33 27.38
C ALA A 47 15.35 16.25 28.47
N GLY A 48 16.36 16.05 29.30
CA GLY A 48 16.40 15.03 30.33
C GLY A 48 17.05 13.70 29.90
N ASP A 49 17.32 13.48 28.61
CA ASP A 49 18.12 12.34 28.16
C ASP A 49 19.54 12.45 28.72
N ILE A 50 20.12 11.31 29.07
CA ILE A 50 21.48 11.23 29.63
C ILE A 50 22.38 10.56 28.61
N VAL A 51 23.44 11.25 28.20
CA VAL A 51 24.48 10.70 27.34
C VAL A 51 25.62 10.17 28.19
N THR A 52 25.88 8.87 28.05
CA THR A 52 26.98 8.18 28.75
C THR A 52 28.11 7.92 27.76
N LYS A 53 29.23 7.37 28.24
CA LYS A 53 30.34 6.93 27.37
C LYS A 53 29.94 5.80 26.42
N SER A 54 28.88 5.08 26.69
CA SER A 54 28.48 3.85 26.01
C SER A 54 27.07 3.84 25.48
N ALA A 55 26.20 4.75 25.87
CA ALA A 55 24.80 4.76 25.46
C ALA A 55 24.12 6.10 25.73
N VAL A 56 22.92 6.27 25.13
CA VAL A 56 21.96 7.32 25.50
C VAL A 56 20.87 6.69 26.37
N ILE A 57 20.71 7.17 27.56
CA ILE A 57 19.63 6.77 28.47
C ILE A 57 18.51 7.80 28.30
N LYS A 58 17.34 7.33 27.84
CA LYS A 58 16.18 8.20 27.68
C LYS A 58 15.66 8.71 29.03
N ALA A 59 15.13 9.93 29.05
CA ALA A 59 14.69 10.63 30.26
C ALA A 59 13.72 9.82 31.11
N ASP A 60 12.85 9.02 30.48
CA ASP A 60 11.88 8.14 31.15
C ASP A 60 12.50 6.90 31.81
N LYS A 61 13.73 6.55 31.43
CA LYS A 61 14.50 5.41 31.98
C LYS A 61 15.68 5.81 32.84
N ALA A 62 15.96 7.11 32.93
CA ALA A 62 17.11 7.65 33.65
C ALA A 62 16.90 7.59 35.17
N THR A 63 17.84 7.00 35.90
CA THR A 63 17.86 6.97 37.35
C THR A 63 18.59 8.18 37.95
N PRO A 64 18.36 8.54 39.20
CA PRO A 64 19.15 9.58 39.87
C PRO A 64 20.67 9.31 39.82
N ALA A 65 21.08 8.04 39.91
CA ALA A 65 22.48 7.64 39.84
C ALA A 65 23.10 7.93 38.48
N ASP A 66 22.34 7.75 37.37
CA ASP A 66 22.82 8.05 36.01
C ASP A 66 23.12 9.54 35.85
N LYS A 67 22.37 10.42 36.52
CA LYS A 67 22.54 11.89 36.49
C LYS A 67 23.77 12.37 37.23
N THR A 68 24.23 11.61 38.22
CA THR A 68 25.36 11.97 39.08
C THR A 68 26.67 11.27 38.71
N THR A 69 26.63 10.30 37.84
CA THR A 69 27.81 9.55 37.38
C THR A 69 28.78 10.48 36.65
N VAL A 70 30.04 10.46 37.07
CA VAL A 70 31.10 11.29 36.45
C VAL A 70 31.27 10.93 34.98
N GLY A 71 31.17 11.95 34.13
CA GLY A 71 31.29 11.79 32.65
C GLY A 71 29.98 11.59 31.91
N ASN A 72 28.85 11.48 32.64
CA ASN A 72 27.52 11.52 32.01
C ASN A 72 27.05 12.98 31.82
N MET A 73 26.33 13.25 30.76
CA MET A 73 25.79 14.56 30.49
C MET A 73 24.28 14.51 30.33
N VAL A 74 23.57 15.35 31.08
CA VAL A 74 22.11 15.48 31.00
C VAL A 74 21.78 16.57 30.00
N VAL A 75 20.91 16.26 29.03
CA VAL A 75 20.41 17.20 28.03
C VAL A 75 19.45 18.21 28.71
N LYS A 76 19.73 19.51 28.57
CA LYS A 76 18.93 20.57 29.20
C LYS A 76 17.69 20.93 28.38
N ALA A 77 16.63 21.41 29.03
CA ALA A 77 15.32 21.64 28.48
C ALA A 77 15.25 22.67 27.33
N LYS A 78 16.27 23.48 27.08
CA LYS A 78 16.32 24.44 25.96
C LYS A 78 17.24 24.03 24.83
N ASP A 79 17.96 22.94 25.00
CA ASP A 79 18.87 22.40 24.00
C ASP A 79 18.12 21.28 23.29
N GLU A 80 17.35 21.62 22.24
CA GLU A 80 17.08 20.65 21.19
C GLU A 80 18.43 20.33 20.56
N VAL A 81 19.08 19.30 21.07
CA VAL A 81 20.37 18.87 20.59
C VAL A 81 20.11 18.21 19.23
N LYS A 82 20.39 18.94 18.19
CA LYS A 82 20.48 18.35 16.86
C LYS A 82 21.54 17.27 16.90
N ARG A 83 21.44 16.30 16.06
CA ARG A 83 22.42 15.22 15.89
C ARG A 83 23.88 15.71 15.89
N ASP A 84 24.18 16.86 15.29
CA ASP A 84 25.48 17.50 15.26
C ASP A 84 25.96 17.93 16.65
N ASP A 85 25.05 18.27 17.53
CA ASP A 85 25.35 18.69 18.90
C ASP A 85 25.61 17.49 19.82
N ALA A 86 25.06 16.32 19.55
CA ALA A 86 25.30 15.09 20.30
C ALA A 86 26.77 14.69 20.31
N VAL A 87 27.52 15.15 19.37
CA VAL A 87 28.95 14.88 19.22
C VAL A 87 29.82 15.80 20.04
N LYS A 88 29.39 17.01 20.28
CA LYS A 88 30.07 17.90 21.25
C LYS A 88 30.04 17.32 22.65
N ILE A 89 29.16 16.35 22.87
CA ILE A 89 29.05 15.56 24.07
C ILE A 89 30.09 14.45 23.98
N LYS A 90 31.28 14.72 24.49
CA LYS A 90 32.45 13.86 24.58
C LYS A 90 32.16 12.37 24.84
N LEU A 91 31.75 11.66 23.85
CA LEU A 91 31.67 10.20 23.88
C LEU A 91 32.98 9.51 23.51
N GLY A 92 34.07 10.21 23.64
CA GLY A 92 35.40 9.65 23.47
C GLY A 92 35.82 9.41 22.03
N THR A 93 35.57 10.36 21.11
CA THR A 93 35.71 10.07 19.71
C THR A 93 36.17 11.15 18.83
N ASN A 94 36.38 10.77 17.61
CA ASN A 94 36.94 11.59 16.56
C ASN A 94 35.90 12.58 16.05
N PRO A 95 36.06 13.88 16.31
CA PRO A 95 35.07 14.89 15.97
C PRO A 95 35.30 15.47 14.59
N LYS A 96 35.81 14.71 13.60
CA LYS A 96 36.08 15.30 12.27
C LYS A 96 34.87 15.99 11.68
N GLU A 97 33.69 15.61 12.12
CA GLU A 97 32.45 16.21 11.63
C GLU A 97 31.36 16.31 12.71
N GLY A 98 31.73 16.20 13.93
CA GLY A 98 30.73 16.27 14.94
C GLY A 98 29.92 14.98 15.18
N TYR A 99 30.33 13.75 14.85
CA TYR A 99 29.60 12.49 15.05
C TYR A 99 30.47 11.33 15.49
N LEU A 100 29.87 10.40 16.25
CA LEU A 100 30.38 9.05 16.39
C LEU A 100 29.95 8.21 15.20
N LEU A 101 30.87 7.68 14.42
CA LEU A 101 30.56 6.64 13.49
C LEU A 101 30.24 5.36 14.28
N MET A 102 29.17 4.64 13.90
CA MET A 102 28.81 3.38 14.55
C MET A 102 29.95 2.36 14.50
N SER A 103 30.73 2.34 13.42
CA SER A 103 31.94 1.51 13.28
C SER A 103 33.02 1.84 14.31
N GLU A 104 33.17 3.12 14.70
CA GLU A 104 34.15 3.53 15.73
C GLU A 104 33.67 3.15 17.14
N VAL A 105 32.37 3.13 17.36
CA VAL A 105 31.75 2.71 18.61
C VAL A 105 31.94 1.21 18.82
N GLU A 106 31.70 0.40 17.80
CA GLU A 106 31.90 -1.05 17.82
C GLU A 106 33.38 -1.41 17.99
N ALA A 107 34.29 -0.72 17.29
CA ALA A 107 35.73 -0.92 17.39
C ALA A 107 36.30 -0.61 18.78
N LYS A 108 35.62 0.22 19.56
CA LYS A 108 35.98 0.56 20.94
C LYS A 108 35.33 -0.33 22.01
N GLY A 109 34.62 -1.38 21.60
CA GLY A 109 33.97 -2.31 22.52
C GLY A 109 32.80 -1.71 23.31
N THR A 110 32.22 -0.62 22.82
CA THR A 110 31.05 -0.01 23.41
C THR A 110 29.79 -0.71 22.88
N ALA A 111 29.06 -1.42 23.75
CA ALA A 111 27.83 -2.11 23.41
C ALA A 111 26.65 -1.12 23.23
N LEU A 112 26.71 -0.27 22.20
CA LEU A 112 25.65 0.67 21.85
C LEU A 112 24.71 0.01 20.83
N ARG A 113 23.43 0.18 21.03
CA ARG A 113 22.41 -0.29 20.10
C ARG A 113 22.18 0.76 19.02
N ALA A 114 21.88 0.31 17.81
CA ALA A 114 21.35 1.21 16.80
C ALA A 114 20.10 1.93 17.35
N GLY A 115 20.12 3.26 17.38
CA GLY A 115 19.08 4.07 18.01
C GLY A 115 19.43 4.63 19.39
N ASP A 116 20.50 4.17 20.02
CA ASP A 116 21.00 4.75 21.30
C ASP A 116 21.92 5.95 21.06
N ILE A 117 22.42 6.12 19.83
CA ILE A 117 23.28 7.24 19.40
C ILE A 117 22.61 8.00 18.26
N ALA A 118 22.91 9.28 18.15
CA ALA A 118 22.60 10.06 16.95
C ALA A 118 23.43 9.56 15.77
N THR A 119 22.75 9.01 14.76
CA THR A 119 23.34 8.59 13.49
C THR A 119 22.95 9.54 12.37
N LYS A 120 23.72 9.68 11.32
CA LYS A 120 23.37 10.51 10.15
C LYS A 120 23.28 9.71 8.87
N ALA A 121 22.67 10.30 7.85
CA ALA A 121 22.74 9.77 6.50
C ALA A 121 24.21 9.68 6.07
N GLY A 122 24.62 8.52 5.55
CA GLY A 122 26.00 8.21 5.19
C GLY A 122 26.78 7.41 6.23
N ASP A 123 26.32 7.35 7.50
CA ASP A 123 26.98 6.50 8.50
C ASP A 123 26.72 5.01 8.21
N PRO A 124 27.67 4.09 8.49
CA PRO A 124 27.42 2.66 8.38
C PRO A 124 26.32 2.19 9.32
N ILE A 125 25.48 1.27 8.83
CA ILE A 125 24.48 0.60 9.69
C ILE A 125 25.19 -0.43 10.54
N ALA A 126 24.92 -0.41 11.87
CA ALA A 126 25.55 -1.30 12.83
C ALA A 126 25.24 -2.79 12.60
N GLY A 127 26.20 -3.64 12.98
CA GLY A 127 26.09 -5.10 12.99
C GLY A 127 26.60 -5.77 11.70
N GLU A 128 27.30 -6.90 11.87
CA GLU A 128 27.91 -7.65 10.76
C GLU A 128 26.91 -8.03 9.64
N MET A 129 25.67 -8.35 10.00
CA MET A 129 24.60 -8.70 9.06
C MET A 129 24.26 -7.56 8.11
N ASN A 130 24.53 -6.30 8.50
CA ASN A 130 24.27 -5.11 7.70
C ASN A 130 25.55 -4.50 7.10
N ALA A 131 26.67 -5.21 7.14
CA ALA A 131 27.93 -4.73 6.64
C ALA A 131 27.84 -4.25 5.18
N GLY A 132 28.30 -3.01 4.95
CA GLY A 132 28.25 -2.33 3.67
C GLY A 132 26.99 -1.50 3.41
N TRP A 133 25.99 -1.51 4.32
CA TRP A 133 24.85 -0.61 4.28
C TRP A 133 25.16 0.70 5.03
N ILE A 134 24.57 1.79 4.54
CA ILE A 134 24.66 3.11 5.15
C ILE A 134 23.26 3.63 5.47
N TYR A 135 23.16 4.47 6.49
CA TYR A 135 21.91 5.16 6.79
C TYR A 135 21.55 6.18 5.71
N LEU A 136 20.28 6.25 5.40
CA LEU A 136 19.68 7.20 4.47
C LEU A 136 18.90 8.27 5.26
N ASN A 137 18.72 9.44 4.66
CA ASN A 137 17.74 10.39 5.18
C ASN A 137 16.30 9.96 4.82
N ASN A 138 15.30 10.58 5.46
CA ASN A 138 13.89 10.22 5.25
C ASN A 138 13.44 10.37 3.79
N ALA A 139 13.92 11.38 3.08
CA ALA A 139 13.60 11.62 1.68
C ALA A 139 14.20 10.53 0.78
N GLU A 140 15.46 10.18 1.01
CA GLU A 140 16.14 9.09 0.30
C GLU A 140 15.43 7.75 0.53
N ALA A 141 15.08 7.42 1.76
CA ALA A 141 14.37 6.17 2.09
C ALA A 141 12.96 6.12 1.49
N ALA A 142 12.29 7.27 1.30
CA ALA A 142 10.98 7.33 0.68
C ALA A 142 11.01 7.27 -0.86
N THR A 143 12.14 7.60 -1.49
CA THR A 143 12.24 7.71 -2.95
C THR A 143 12.04 6.39 -3.68
N PRO A 144 12.64 5.23 -3.29
CA PRO A 144 12.39 3.96 -3.95
C PRO A 144 10.91 3.56 -3.93
N PHE A 145 10.22 3.79 -2.82
CA PHE A 145 8.79 3.55 -2.71
C PHE A 145 7.97 4.44 -3.66
N SER A 146 8.26 5.74 -3.68
CA SER A 146 7.55 6.70 -4.54
C SER A 146 7.73 6.37 -6.02
N LEU A 147 8.96 6.05 -6.43
CA LEU A 147 9.28 5.66 -7.78
C LEU A 147 8.58 4.35 -8.18
N CYS A 148 8.56 3.37 -7.27
CA CYS A 148 7.86 2.12 -7.46
C CYS A 148 6.37 2.34 -7.73
N VAL A 149 5.69 3.20 -6.97
CA VAL A 149 4.26 3.53 -7.15
C VAL A 149 4.01 4.15 -8.53
N ILE A 150 4.85 5.10 -8.95
CA ILE A 150 4.71 5.76 -10.26
C ILE A 150 4.87 4.75 -11.40
N ILE A 151 5.95 3.97 -11.38
CA ILE A 151 6.24 2.97 -12.40
C ILE A 151 5.16 1.89 -12.42
N PHE A 152 4.72 1.42 -11.25
CA PHE A 152 3.61 0.49 -11.13
C PHE A 152 2.37 1.01 -11.88
N ALA A 153 1.91 2.23 -11.58
CA ALA A 153 0.73 2.80 -12.21
C ALA A 153 0.88 2.91 -13.74
N CYS A 154 2.04 3.36 -14.23
CA CYS A 154 2.32 3.46 -15.66
C CYS A 154 2.38 2.09 -16.35
N LEU A 155 2.98 1.09 -15.71
CA LEU A 155 3.17 -0.24 -16.29
C LEU A 155 1.91 -1.12 -16.24
N MET A 156 0.86 -0.69 -15.50
CA MET A 156 -0.46 -1.34 -15.58
C MET A 156 -1.05 -1.34 -16.99
N ILE A 157 -0.77 -0.31 -17.80
CA ILE A 157 -1.29 -0.21 -19.18
C ILE A 157 -0.63 -1.27 -20.09
N PRO A 158 0.71 -1.30 -20.26
CA PRO A 158 1.34 -2.35 -21.05
C PRO A 158 1.15 -3.74 -20.44
N GLY A 159 1.09 -3.88 -19.10
CA GLY A 159 0.75 -5.13 -18.42
C GLY A 159 -0.63 -5.65 -18.80
N GLY A 160 -1.63 -4.77 -18.83
CA GLY A 160 -2.98 -5.09 -19.31
C GLY A 160 -3.00 -5.50 -20.77
N LYS A 161 -2.18 -4.87 -21.64
CA LYS A 161 -2.04 -5.27 -23.05
C LYS A 161 -1.42 -6.67 -23.17
N ILE A 162 -0.41 -6.99 -22.36
CA ILE A 162 0.21 -8.31 -22.30
C ILE A 162 -0.84 -9.35 -21.90
N GLN A 163 -1.59 -9.07 -20.83
CA GLN A 163 -2.65 -9.95 -20.34
C GLN A 163 -3.73 -10.22 -21.39
N ASP A 164 -4.18 -9.18 -22.11
CA ASP A 164 -5.29 -9.31 -23.07
C ASP A 164 -4.86 -9.91 -24.43
N LYS A 165 -3.60 -9.66 -24.88
CA LYS A 165 -3.14 -10.04 -26.22
C LYS A 165 -2.19 -11.24 -26.24
N ILE A 166 -1.43 -11.46 -25.17
CA ILE A 166 -0.43 -12.53 -25.10
C ILE A 166 -0.95 -13.63 -24.17
N SER A 167 -0.88 -13.42 -22.86
CA SER A 167 -1.34 -14.38 -21.87
C SER A 167 -1.30 -13.79 -20.45
N PRO A 168 -2.28 -14.06 -19.58
CA PRO A 168 -2.19 -13.72 -18.18
C PRO A 168 -1.07 -14.48 -17.46
N LYS A 169 -0.77 -15.74 -17.85
CA LYS A 169 0.37 -16.50 -17.32
C LYS A 169 1.67 -15.76 -17.56
N PHE A 170 1.90 -15.36 -18.80
CA PHE A 170 3.13 -14.65 -19.17
C PHE A 170 3.29 -13.35 -18.39
N GLY A 171 2.22 -12.54 -18.33
CA GLY A 171 2.23 -11.28 -17.58
C GLY A 171 2.54 -11.47 -16.09
N ALA A 172 1.89 -12.45 -15.45
CA ALA A 172 2.09 -12.73 -14.03
C ALA A 172 3.51 -13.24 -13.72
N ILE A 173 4.01 -14.20 -14.52
CA ILE A 173 5.36 -14.76 -14.35
C ILE A 173 6.44 -13.68 -14.61
N LEU A 174 6.30 -12.93 -15.71
CA LEU A 174 7.23 -11.83 -16.01
C LEU A 174 7.25 -10.80 -14.89
N GLY A 175 6.08 -10.39 -14.41
CA GLY A 175 5.97 -9.45 -13.29
C GLY A 175 6.63 -9.98 -12.01
N GLY A 176 6.38 -11.25 -11.67
CA GLY A 176 7.00 -11.89 -10.53
C GLY A 176 8.52 -12.01 -10.64
N LEU A 177 9.03 -12.35 -11.83
CA LEU A 177 10.47 -12.40 -12.09
C LEU A 177 11.12 -11.02 -11.99
N CYS A 178 10.49 -9.97 -12.54
CA CYS A 178 10.98 -8.60 -12.40
C CYS A 178 11.04 -8.17 -10.92
N LEU A 179 10.02 -8.50 -10.12
CA LEU A 179 10.04 -8.24 -8.69
C LEU A 179 11.15 -9.01 -7.97
N ALA A 180 11.33 -10.30 -8.30
CA ALA A 180 12.39 -11.12 -7.72
C ALA A 180 13.78 -10.55 -8.02
N VAL A 181 14.07 -10.26 -9.29
CA VAL A 181 15.31 -9.63 -9.72
C VAL A 181 15.48 -8.26 -9.05
N GLY A 182 14.40 -7.49 -8.94
CA GLY A 182 14.42 -6.21 -8.23
C GLY A 182 14.82 -6.32 -6.76
N CYS A 183 14.27 -7.30 -6.04
CA CYS A 183 14.67 -7.59 -4.67
C CYS A 183 16.13 -8.05 -4.57
N LEU A 184 16.60 -8.89 -5.49
CA LEU A 184 18.01 -9.30 -5.53
C LEU A 184 18.96 -8.11 -5.75
N ILE A 185 18.65 -7.23 -6.71
CA ILE A 185 19.43 -6.01 -6.96
C ILE A 185 19.43 -5.13 -5.71
N ALA A 186 18.27 -4.87 -5.11
CA ALA A 186 18.13 -4.05 -3.91
C ALA A 186 18.99 -4.57 -2.76
N GLY A 187 18.97 -5.89 -2.51
CA GLY A 187 19.72 -6.50 -1.42
C GLY A 187 21.24 -6.61 -1.69
N LEU A 188 21.64 -7.02 -2.90
CA LEU A 188 23.04 -7.32 -3.21
C LEU A 188 23.89 -6.06 -3.47
N MET A 189 23.31 -4.99 -4.04
CA MET A 189 24.06 -3.74 -4.28
C MET A 189 24.32 -2.93 -3.01
N LYS A 190 23.62 -3.19 -1.92
CA LYS A 190 23.80 -2.54 -0.60
C LYS A 190 23.93 -1.01 -0.67
N SER A 191 23.19 -0.36 -1.54
CA SER A 191 23.34 1.06 -1.81
C SER A 191 21.99 1.72 -2.12
N TYR A 192 21.94 3.04 -1.95
CA TYR A 192 20.79 3.84 -2.35
C TYR A 192 20.41 3.62 -3.83
N THR A 193 21.42 3.60 -4.71
CA THR A 193 21.21 3.31 -6.14
C THR A 193 20.63 1.91 -6.36
N GLY A 194 21.09 0.91 -5.59
CA GLY A 194 20.55 -0.45 -5.62
C GLY A 194 19.08 -0.50 -5.22
N LEU A 195 18.67 0.28 -4.23
CA LEU A 195 17.27 0.40 -3.83
C LEU A 195 16.41 1.10 -4.91
N ILE A 196 16.94 2.15 -5.54
CA ILE A 196 16.27 2.85 -6.65
C ILE A 196 16.04 1.90 -7.83
N ILE A 197 17.10 1.25 -8.31
CA ILE A 197 17.01 0.36 -9.48
C ILE A 197 16.24 -0.91 -9.13
N GLY A 198 16.54 -1.54 -7.99
CA GLY A 198 15.96 -2.80 -7.59
C GLY A 198 14.50 -2.65 -7.18
N PHE A 199 14.23 -2.00 -6.05
CA PHE A 199 12.87 -1.88 -5.53
C PHE A 199 12.06 -0.83 -6.30
N GLY A 200 12.63 0.34 -6.58
CA GLY A 200 11.95 1.43 -7.27
C GLY A 200 11.57 1.06 -8.70
N ILE A 201 12.56 0.78 -9.55
CA ILE A 201 12.34 0.57 -10.99
C ILE A 201 11.88 -0.86 -11.26
N MET A 202 12.71 -1.87 -10.96
CA MET A 202 12.39 -3.26 -11.27
C MET A 202 11.19 -3.78 -10.47
N GLY A 203 11.08 -3.41 -9.19
CA GLY A 203 9.91 -3.70 -8.37
C GLY A 203 8.64 -3.07 -8.93
N GLY A 204 8.69 -1.80 -9.33
CA GLY A 204 7.58 -1.09 -9.98
C GLY A 204 7.14 -1.73 -11.30
N ILE A 205 8.10 -2.13 -12.17
CA ILE A 205 7.84 -2.88 -13.41
C ILE A 205 7.16 -4.22 -13.07
N GLY A 206 7.74 -4.95 -12.11
CA GLY A 206 7.22 -6.26 -11.68
C GLY A 206 5.80 -6.18 -11.15
N MET A 207 5.53 -5.22 -10.28
CA MET A 207 4.19 -5.00 -9.72
C MET A 207 3.20 -4.55 -10.82
N GLY A 208 3.58 -3.61 -11.70
CA GLY A 208 2.69 -3.11 -12.74
C GLY A 208 2.25 -4.18 -13.73
N ILE A 209 3.18 -4.93 -14.27
CA ILE A 209 2.89 -6.01 -15.22
C ILE A 209 2.20 -7.19 -14.52
N GLY A 210 2.71 -7.58 -13.35
CA GLY A 210 2.21 -8.73 -12.60
C GLY A 210 0.80 -8.55 -12.05
N TYR A 211 0.48 -7.38 -11.52
CA TYR A 211 -0.84 -7.07 -10.96
C TYR A 211 -1.92 -6.93 -12.03
N ALA A 212 -1.56 -6.51 -13.24
CA ALA A 212 -2.51 -6.34 -14.35
C ALA A 212 -3.15 -7.67 -14.80
N ALA A 213 -2.52 -8.82 -14.55
CA ALA A 213 -2.95 -10.10 -15.09
C ALA A 213 -4.00 -10.85 -14.26
N PRO A 214 -3.90 -10.99 -12.92
CA PRO A 214 -4.75 -11.89 -12.14
C PRO A 214 -6.24 -11.56 -12.17
N THR A 215 -6.58 -10.29 -11.90
CA THR A 215 -7.98 -9.89 -11.77
C THR A 215 -8.76 -10.01 -13.07
N PRO A 216 -8.30 -9.48 -14.22
CA PRO A 216 -9.00 -9.68 -15.49
C PRO A 216 -9.12 -11.15 -15.90
N ALA A 217 -8.08 -11.96 -15.66
CA ALA A 217 -8.13 -13.40 -15.94
C ALA A 217 -9.23 -14.09 -15.15
N ALA A 218 -9.31 -13.82 -13.84
CA ALA A 218 -10.33 -14.39 -12.95
C ALA A 218 -11.74 -13.93 -13.34
N LEU A 219 -11.94 -12.62 -13.60
CA LEU A 219 -13.26 -12.07 -13.92
C LEU A 219 -13.88 -12.63 -15.20
N LYS A 220 -13.07 -13.09 -16.15
CA LYS A 220 -13.56 -13.70 -17.41
C LYS A 220 -14.32 -15.03 -17.19
N TRP A 221 -14.09 -15.70 -16.04
CA TRP A 221 -14.76 -16.96 -15.68
C TRP A 221 -16.15 -16.78 -15.05
N PHE A 222 -16.47 -15.57 -14.56
CA PHE A 222 -17.66 -15.35 -13.75
C PHE A 222 -18.60 -14.31 -14.38
N GLY A 223 -19.90 -14.54 -14.23
CA GLY A 223 -20.91 -13.60 -14.65
C GLY A 223 -20.95 -12.31 -13.81
N PRO A 224 -21.65 -11.26 -14.28
CA PRO A 224 -21.70 -9.95 -13.64
C PRO A 224 -22.07 -9.99 -12.13
N HIS A 225 -22.92 -10.97 -11.76
CA HIS A 225 -23.43 -11.15 -10.38
C HIS A 225 -22.37 -11.60 -9.35
N LYS A 226 -21.19 -12.04 -9.79
CA LYS A 226 -20.07 -12.47 -8.92
C LYS A 226 -18.77 -11.69 -9.15
N ARG A 227 -18.74 -10.76 -10.10
CA ARG A 227 -17.51 -10.04 -10.45
C ARG A 227 -16.93 -9.26 -9.27
N GLY A 228 -17.79 -8.64 -8.46
CA GLY A 228 -17.34 -7.90 -7.28
C GLY A 228 -16.68 -8.79 -6.25
N LEU A 229 -17.29 -9.90 -5.89
CA LEU A 229 -16.73 -10.89 -4.96
C LEU A 229 -15.40 -11.43 -5.49
N ILE A 230 -15.35 -11.84 -6.76
CA ILE A 230 -14.13 -12.40 -7.37
C ILE A 230 -13.00 -11.37 -7.44
N ALA A 231 -13.32 -10.14 -7.87
CA ALA A 231 -12.35 -9.04 -7.82
C ALA A 231 -11.86 -8.80 -6.40
N GLY A 232 -12.78 -8.78 -5.42
CA GLY A 232 -12.46 -8.61 -4.01
C GLY A 232 -11.50 -9.68 -3.48
N ILE A 233 -11.70 -10.96 -3.80
CA ILE A 233 -10.83 -12.07 -3.37
C ILE A 233 -9.44 -11.91 -4.00
N VAL A 234 -9.35 -11.73 -5.32
CA VAL A 234 -8.07 -11.64 -6.04
C VAL A 234 -7.29 -10.40 -5.60
N VAL A 235 -7.94 -9.23 -5.59
CA VAL A 235 -7.32 -7.96 -5.17
C VAL A 235 -7.07 -7.95 -3.65
N GLY A 236 -7.91 -8.67 -2.88
CA GLY A 236 -7.74 -8.88 -1.44
C GLY A 236 -6.37 -9.47 -1.07
N GLY A 237 -5.81 -10.33 -1.91
CA GLY A 237 -4.45 -10.85 -1.76
C GLY A 237 -3.42 -9.73 -1.64
N TYR A 238 -3.48 -8.72 -2.51
CA TYR A 238 -2.54 -7.58 -2.46
C TYR A 238 -2.71 -6.75 -1.16
N GLY A 239 -3.96 -6.50 -0.74
CA GLY A 239 -4.23 -5.80 0.52
C GLY A 239 -3.86 -6.59 1.76
N GLY A 240 -4.06 -7.91 1.72
CA GLY A 240 -3.71 -8.84 2.79
C GLY A 240 -2.22 -9.12 2.93
N ALA A 241 -1.40 -8.73 1.95
CA ALA A 241 0.04 -8.95 1.97
C ALA A 241 0.71 -8.35 3.22
N ALA A 242 0.28 -7.17 3.66
CA ALA A 242 0.81 -6.52 4.85
C ALA A 242 0.67 -7.34 6.13
N LEU A 243 -0.34 -8.22 6.22
CA LEU A 243 -0.59 -9.07 7.38
C LEU A 243 0.54 -10.07 7.64
N TYR A 244 1.14 -10.63 6.59
CA TYR A 244 2.20 -11.61 6.74
C TYR A 244 3.59 -11.06 6.40
N ILE A 245 3.69 -10.15 5.41
CA ILE A 245 5.00 -9.60 5.03
C ILE A 245 5.56 -8.72 6.14
N GLY A 246 4.74 -7.97 6.87
CA GLY A 246 5.20 -7.14 7.98
C GLY A 246 5.94 -7.96 9.05
N PRO A 247 5.30 -8.94 9.70
CA PRO A 247 5.97 -9.84 10.65
C PRO A 247 7.15 -10.61 10.05
N LEU A 248 7.01 -11.10 8.82
CA LEU A 248 8.07 -11.84 8.12
C LEU A 248 9.28 -10.92 7.84
N ALA A 249 9.07 -9.71 7.35
CA ALA A 249 10.13 -8.75 7.11
C ALA A 249 10.86 -8.37 8.42
N LYS A 250 10.10 -8.16 9.50
CA LYS A 250 10.69 -7.92 10.82
C LYS A 250 11.58 -9.09 11.25
N TYR A 251 11.08 -10.31 11.15
CA TYR A 251 11.84 -11.51 11.48
C TYR A 251 13.12 -11.63 10.61
N LEU A 252 13.00 -11.44 9.30
CA LEU A 252 14.14 -11.52 8.39
C LEU A 252 15.17 -10.42 8.65
N LEU A 253 14.74 -9.18 8.90
CA LEU A 253 15.62 -8.06 9.23
C LEU A 253 16.38 -8.30 10.54
N THR A 254 15.72 -8.81 11.57
CA THR A 254 16.34 -9.04 12.87
C THR A 254 17.25 -10.27 12.90
N SER A 255 16.93 -11.31 12.11
CA SER A 255 17.66 -12.59 12.12
C SER A 255 18.74 -12.69 11.05
N PHE A 256 18.59 -11.97 9.91
CA PHE A 256 19.45 -12.13 8.74
C PHE A 256 19.92 -10.79 8.15
N GLY A 257 19.44 -9.66 8.65
CA GLY A 257 19.80 -8.32 8.18
C GLY A 257 19.14 -7.90 6.85
N LEU A 258 19.51 -6.71 6.39
CA LEU A 258 18.91 -6.06 5.21
C LEU A 258 19.11 -6.87 3.93
N THR A 259 20.32 -7.28 3.62
CA THR A 259 20.66 -7.99 2.38
C THR A 259 19.83 -9.27 2.24
N GLN A 260 19.90 -10.13 3.25
CA GLN A 260 19.25 -11.43 3.20
C GLN A 260 17.73 -11.32 3.23
N SER A 261 17.17 -10.30 3.89
CA SER A 261 15.74 -10.05 3.87
C SER A 261 15.21 -9.82 2.45
N PHE A 262 15.91 -9.00 1.65
CA PHE A 262 15.56 -8.80 0.24
C PHE A 262 15.77 -10.05 -0.60
N VAL A 263 16.89 -10.75 -0.45
CA VAL A 263 17.25 -11.96 -1.22
C VAL A 263 16.24 -13.08 -0.97
N ILE A 264 15.93 -13.38 0.29
CA ILE A 264 14.99 -14.44 0.66
C ILE A 264 13.58 -14.14 0.10
N LEU A 265 13.10 -12.90 0.28
CA LEU A 265 11.78 -12.52 -0.25
C LEU A 265 11.77 -12.50 -1.77
N GLY A 266 12.83 -12.06 -2.42
CA GLY A 266 12.95 -12.09 -3.87
C GLY A 266 12.83 -13.50 -4.43
N ILE A 267 13.57 -14.46 -3.87
CA ILE A 267 13.52 -15.87 -4.27
C ILE A 267 12.13 -16.46 -3.98
N LEU A 268 11.61 -16.26 -2.78
CA LEU A 268 10.29 -16.76 -2.37
C LEU A 268 9.19 -16.26 -3.33
N PHE A 269 9.15 -14.96 -3.60
CA PHE A 269 8.13 -14.38 -4.46
C PHE A 269 8.29 -14.78 -5.92
N GLY A 270 9.54 -14.93 -6.40
CA GLY A 270 9.83 -15.47 -7.72
C GLY A 270 9.26 -16.89 -7.88
N VAL A 271 9.55 -17.78 -6.95
CA VAL A 271 9.07 -19.18 -6.97
C VAL A 271 7.53 -19.22 -6.90
N VAL A 272 6.92 -18.50 -5.94
CA VAL A 272 5.46 -18.52 -5.77
C VAL A 272 4.76 -17.96 -7.01
N THR A 273 5.27 -16.87 -7.60
CA THR A 273 4.64 -16.26 -8.78
C THR A 273 4.81 -17.09 -10.04
N ILE A 274 5.90 -17.85 -10.20
CA ILE A 274 6.06 -18.81 -11.30
C ILE A 274 5.05 -19.94 -11.16
N ILE A 275 4.96 -20.56 -9.97
CA ILE A 275 4.03 -21.66 -9.72
C ILE A 275 2.58 -21.17 -9.88
N ALA A 276 2.17 -20.14 -9.17
CA ALA A 276 0.80 -19.63 -9.23
C ALA A 276 0.46 -19.09 -10.63
N GLY A 277 1.39 -18.38 -11.30
CA GLY A 277 1.23 -17.88 -12.65
C GLY A 277 0.96 -18.97 -13.68
N SER A 278 1.55 -20.17 -13.50
CA SER A 278 1.30 -21.32 -14.39
C SER A 278 -0.16 -21.82 -14.37
N PHE A 279 -0.88 -21.54 -13.27
CA PHE A 279 -2.30 -21.88 -13.11
C PHE A 279 -3.27 -20.76 -13.54
N LEU A 280 -2.76 -19.63 -13.94
CA LEU A 280 -3.58 -18.48 -14.33
C LEU A 280 -4.13 -18.68 -15.75
N ASN A 281 -5.34 -19.23 -15.87
CA ASN A 281 -5.97 -19.54 -17.15
C ASN A 281 -7.12 -18.57 -17.47
N ILE A 282 -7.36 -18.35 -18.76
CA ILE A 282 -8.60 -17.73 -19.26
C ILE A 282 -9.58 -18.82 -19.71
N PRO A 283 -10.89 -18.55 -19.71
CA PRO A 283 -11.87 -19.50 -20.25
C PRO A 283 -11.62 -19.78 -21.74
N PRO A 284 -11.96 -21.01 -22.23
CA PRO A 284 -11.84 -21.35 -23.64
C PRO A 284 -12.78 -20.48 -24.50
N ALA A 285 -12.48 -20.39 -25.80
CA ALA A 285 -13.34 -19.68 -26.74
C ALA A 285 -14.77 -20.25 -26.71
N GLY A 286 -15.76 -19.38 -26.67
CA GLY A 286 -17.18 -19.78 -26.60
C GLY A 286 -17.68 -20.10 -25.17
N TYR A 287 -16.84 -20.01 -24.15
CA TYR A 287 -17.30 -20.19 -22.77
C TYR A 287 -18.30 -19.08 -22.36
N VAL A 288 -19.44 -19.51 -21.88
CA VAL A 288 -20.47 -18.62 -21.31
C VAL A 288 -20.52 -18.87 -19.79
N PRO A 289 -20.26 -17.84 -18.96
CA PRO A 289 -20.35 -17.99 -17.51
C PRO A 289 -21.76 -18.42 -17.10
N PRO A 290 -21.89 -19.31 -16.09
CA PRO A 290 -23.19 -19.73 -15.57
C PRO A 290 -24.05 -18.52 -15.15
N ALA A 291 -25.29 -18.47 -15.66
CA ALA A 291 -26.27 -17.49 -15.24
C ALA A 291 -26.83 -17.86 -13.85
N LEU A 292 -27.36 -16.86 -13.11
CA LEU A 292 -28.18 -17.16 -11.94
C LEU A 292 -29.43 -17.95 -12.38
N SER A 293 -29.67 -19.09 -11.76
CA SER A 293 -30.91 -19.85 -11.93
C SER A 293 -32.08 -18.98 -11.47
N GLY A 294 -32.95 -18.53 -12.37
CA GLY A 294 -34.17 -17.82 -11.98
C GLY A 294 -34.41 -16.44 -12.61
N GLY A 295 -34.02 -16.26 -13.85
CA GLY A 295 -34.49 -15.11 -14.64
C GLY A 295 -33.46 -14.02 -14.91
N ASN A 296 -33.77 -13.20 -15.88
CA ASN A 296 -33.01 -12.08 -16.43
C ASN A 296 -32.53 -11.04 -15.40
N VAL A 297 -31.58 -11.41 -14.55
CA VAL A 297 -30.85 -10.42 -13.77
C VAL A 297 -29.54 -10.12 -14.52
N ALA A 298 -29.67 -9.48 -15.67
CA ALA A 298 -28.62 -8.54 -16.06
C ALA A 298 -28.51 -7.57 -14.87
N THR A 299 -27.38 -7.61 -14.15
CA THR A 299 -27.11 -6.62 -13.10
C THR A 299 -27.31 -5.27 -13.76
N LYS A 300 -28.31 -4.46 -13.28
CA LYS A 300 -28.58 -3.13 -13.84
C LYS A 300 -27.25 -2.42 -14.02
N GLY A 301 -26.81 -2.15 -15.26
CA GLY A 301 -25.55 -1.48 -15.56
C GLY A 301 -24.41 -2.33 -16.13
N SER A 302 -24.62 -3.62 -16.44
CA SER A 302 -23.60 -4.45 -17.17
C SER A 302 -23.82 -4.40 -18.68
N THR A 303 -22.74 -4.21 -19.44
CA THR A 303 -22.80 -4.23 -20.92
C THR A 303 -22.49 -5.61 -21.48
N ILE A 304 -23.10 -5.93 -22.64
CA ILE A 304 -22.76 -7.07 -23.48
C ILE A 304 -21.68 -6.68 -24.49
N THR A 305 -21.54 -5.38 -24.77
CA THR A 305 -20.62 -4.83 -25.76
C THR A 305 -19.22 -4.68 -25.19
N ASN A 306 -18.21 -5.07 -25.99
CA ASN A 306 -16.81 -4.96 -25.60
C ASN A 306 -16.18 -3.72 -26.24
N TRP A 307 -15.78 -2.78 -25.41
CA TRP A 307 -15.14 -1.54 -25.85
C TRP A 307 -13.64 -1.70 -26.07
N ALA A 308 -13.11 -1.07 -27.11
CA ALA A 308 -11.68 -0.96 -27.30
C ALA A 308 -11.08 0.12 -26.37
N PRO A 309 -9.79 0.01 -25.99
CA PRO A 309 -9.12 1.03 -25.16
C PRO A 309 -9.15 2.45 -25.76
N SER A 310 -9.08 2.55 -27.08
CA SER A 310 -9.19 3.83 -27.80
C SER A 310 -10.60 4.44 -27.80
N GLU A 311 -11.61 3.64 -27.50
CA GLU A 311 -13.00 4.08 -27.43
C GLU A 311 -13.34 4.57 -26.02
N ILE A 312 -12.88 3.85 -24.97
CA ILE A 312 -13.20 4.21 -23.59
C ILE A 312 -12.68 5.60 -23.23
N VAL A 313 -11.49 5.98 -23.71
CA VAL A 313 -10.89 7.32 -23.43
C VAL A 313 -11.66 8.47 -24.09
N LYS A 314 -12.60 8.18 -24.99
CA LYS A 314 -13.50 9.17 -25.60
C LYS A 314 -14.78 9.37 -24.78
N THR A 315 -15.02 8.52 -23.77
CA THR A 315 -16.22 8.59 -22.93
C THR A 315 -15.96 9.41 -21.69
N TRP A 316 -16.92 10.26 -21.29
CA TRP A 316 -16.79 11.02 -20.03
C TRP A 316 -16.79 10.10 -18.79
N GLN A 317 -17.42 8.92 -18.90
CA GLN A 317 -17.45 7.92 -17.84
C GLN A 317 -16.07 7.37 -17.52
N PHE A 318 -15.16 7.29 -18.47
CA PHE A 318 -13.77 6.93 -18.23
C PHE A 318 -13.12 7.93 -17.29
N TYR A 319 -13.23 9.21 -17.56
CA TYR A 319 -12.67 10.26 -16.70
C TYR A 319 -13.35 10.31 -15.34
N ALA A 320 -14.66 10.06 -15.29
CA ALA A 320 -15.38 9.94 -14.03
C ALA A 320 -14.83 8.79 -13.17
N LEU A 321 -14.60 7.60 -13.74
CA LEU A 321 -14.01 6.47 -13.01
C LEU A 321 -12.57 6.77 -12.56
N VAL A 322 -11.76 7.43 -13.38
CA VAL A 322 -10.40 7.86 -12.99
C VAL A 322 -10.46 8.83 -11.81
N LEU A 323 -11.32 9.85 -11.86
CA LEU A 323 -11.50 10.81 -10.75
C LEU A 323 -12.05 10.13 -9.48
N MET A 324 -13.05 9.27 -9.62
CA MET A 324 -13.55 8.45 -8.51
C MET A 324 -12.42 7.64 -7.87
N PHE A 325 -11.52 7.08 -8.68
CA PHE A 325 -10.39 6.32 -8.17
C PHE A 325 -9.36 7.22 -7.45
N ILE A 326 -9.05 8.41 -8.00
CA ILE A 326 -8.19 9.41 -7.35
C ILE A 326 -8.74 9.74 -5.95
N PHE A 327 -10.02 10.10 -5.88
CA PHE A 327 -10.64 10.56 -4.63
C PHE A 327 -10.73 9.44 -3.57
N THR A 328 -11.02 8.20 -3.99
CA THR A 328 -10.98 7.04 -3.11
C THR A 328 -9.57 6.76 -2.58
N THR A 329 -8.58 6.79 -3.45
CA THR A 329 -7.19 6.43 -3.12
C THR A 329 -6.55 7.45 -2.20
N GLN A 330 -6.71 8.73 -2.47
CA GLN A 330 -6.07 9.80 -1.69
C GLN A 330 -6.51 9.79 -0.23
N SER A 331 -7.80 9.53 0.04
CA SER A 331 -8.35 9.51 1.40
C SER A 331 -7.78 8.36 2.23
N GLY A 332 -7.73 7.17 1.64
CA GLY A 332 -7.16 5.99 2.30
C GLY A 332 -5.66 6.13 2.55
N LEU A 333 -4.90 6.61 1.57
CA LEU A 333 -3.45 6.79 1.70
C LEU A 333 -3.09 7.89 2.72
N LEU A 334 -3.91 8.95 2.85
CA LEU A 334 -3.74 9.94 3.89
C LEU A 334 -3.80 9.31 5.29
N ILE A 335 -4.79 8.45 5.52
CA ILE A 335 -4.93 7.73 6.80
C ILE A 335 -3.81 6.71 6.99
N ILE A 336 -3.48 5.90 5.95
CA ILE A 336 -2.44 4.87 5.99
C ILE A 336 -1.09 5.49 6.39
N ALA A 337 -0.73 6.61 5.77
CA ALA A 337 0.55 7.29 6.04
C ALA A 337 0.64 7.86 7.46
N ASN A 338 -0.48 8.15 8.10
CA ASN A 338 -0.51 8.82 9.41
C ASN A 338 -1.02 7.92 10.55
N ALA A 339 -1.41 6.67 10.30
CA ALA A 339 -2.11 5.81 11.26
C ALA A 339 -1.37 5.67 12.60
N ALA A 340 -0.07 5.39 12.59
CA ALA A 340 0.72 5.28 13.81
C ALA A 340 0.73 6.59 14.61
N GLY A 341 0.93 7.72 13.95
CA GLY A 341 0.91 9.05 14.59
C GLY A 341 -0.46 9.43 15.16
N LEU A 342 -1.54 9.02 14.49
CA LEU A 342 -2.90 9.21 14.99
C LEU A 342 -3.13 8.45 16.28
N LEU A 343 -2.70 7.19 16.38
CA LEU A 343 -2.83 6.41 17.61
C LEU A 343 -1.93 6.96 18.73
N SER A 344 -0.69 7.31 18.42
CA SER A 344 0.21 7.92 19.41
C SER A 344 -0.36 9.19 20.00
N LYS A 345 -0.96 10.07 19.18
CA LYS A 345 -1.55 11.33 19.63
C LYS A 345 -2.83 11.09 20.44
N THR A 346 -3.77 10.29 19.91
CA THR A 346 -5.07 10.04 20.55
C THR A 346 -4.94 9.18 21.81
N GLY A 347 -4.00 8.23 21.80
CA GLY A 347 -3.73 7.30 22.89
C GLY A 347 -2.68 7.78 23.89
N ALA A 348 -2.24 9.03 23.82
CA ALA A 348 -1.12 9.54 24.64
C ALA A 348 -1.31 9.35 26.16
N LYS A 349 -2.56 9.40 26.65
CA LYS A 349 -2.88 9.19 28.08
C LYS A 349 -2.90 7.71 28.50
N ILE A 350 -2.89 6.76 27.55
CA ILE A 350 -2.93 5.34 27.84
C ILE A 350 -1.59 4.73 27.45
N PRO A 351 -0.71 4.37 28.41
CA PRO A 351 0.64 3.91 28.13
C PRO A 351 0.72 2.75 27.14
N PHE A 352 -0.25 1.84 27.19
CA PHE A 352 -0.34 0.71 26.25
C PHE A 352 -0.44 1.18 24.79
N PHE A 353 -1.32 2.13 24.47
CA PHE A 353 -1.49 2.61 23.10
C PHE A 353 -0.37 3.55 22.66
N ALA A 354 0.15 4.35 23.57
CA ALA A 354 1.32 5.18 23.31
C ALA A 354 2.56 4.35 22.92
N ALA A 355 2.76 3.20 23.58
CA ALA A 355 3.86 2.28 23.29
C ALA A 355 3.61 1.39 22.06
N ASN A 356 2.35 1.20 21.64
CA ASN A 356 1.96 0.25 20.61
C ASN A 356 1.22 0.92 19.44
N ALA A 357 1.72 2.04 18.95
CA ALA A 357 1.13 2.79 17.84
C ALA A 357 0.97 1.95 16.55
N TRP A 358 1.76 0.91 16.37
CA TRP A 358 1.68 -0.06 15.29
C TRP A 358 0.34 -0.83 15.23
N LEU A 359 -0.40 -0.93 16.33
CA LEU A 359 -1.68 -1.62 16.40
C LEU A 359 -2.70 -1.06 15.40
N LEU A 360 -2.78 0.26 15.25
CA LEU A 360 -3.71 0.87 14.30
C LEU A 360 -3.30 0.60 12.85
N VAL A 361 -2.01 0.47 12.57
CA VAL A 361 -1.49 0.11 11.24
C VAL A 361 -1.86 -1.33 10.89
N SER A 362 -1.64 -2.27 11.81
CA SER A 362 -1.97 -3.69 11.62
C SER A 362 -3.47 -3.92 11.50
N TYR A 363 -4.26 -3.29 12.38
CA TYR A 363 -5.71 -3.27 12.28
C TYR A 363 -6.18 -2.74 10.93
N GLY A 364 -5.60 -1.62 10.48
CA GLY A 364 -5.90 -1.03 9.18
C GLY A 364 -5.61 -1.97 8.02
N GLY A 365 -4.48 -2.69 8.04
CA GLY A 365 -4.14 -3.70 7.03
C GLY A 365 -5.18 -4.81 6.93
N PHE A 366 -5.63 -5.34 8.09
CA PHE A 366 -6.71 -6.33 8.16
C PHE A 366 -8.02 -5.79 7.58
N VAL A 367 -8.43 -4.60 8.02
CA VAL A 367 -9.70 -3.98 7.56
C VAL A 367 -9.65 -3.63 6.08
N ASN A 368 -8.50 -3.20 5.55
CA ASN A 368 -8.30 -2.98 4.12
C ASN A 368 -8.55 -4.27 3.31
N ALA A 369 -7.95 -5.39 3.72
CA ALA A 369 -8.17 -6.68 3.06
C ALA A 369 -9.64 -7.12 3.15
N ALA A 370 -10.25 -7.04 4.34
CA ALA A 370 -11.66 -7.34 4.56
C ALA A 370 -12.57 -6.43 3.73
N GLY A 371 -12.25 -5.15 3.63
CA GLY A 371 -12.97 -4.16 2.83
C GLY A 371 -12.99 -4.50 1.34
N ARG A 372 -11.91 -5.06 0.79
CA ARG A 372 -11.88 -5.51 -0.61
C ARG A 372 -12.87 -6.65 -0.86
N VAL A 373 -12.85 -7.67 -0.03
CA VAL A 373 -13.75 -8.82 -0.16
C VAL A 373 -15.19 -8.44 0.16
N GLY A 374 -15.40 -7.76 1.29
CA GLY A 374 -16.73 -7.37 1.75
C GLY A 374 -17.44 -6.42 0.78
N THR A 375 -16.73 -5.36 0.34
CA THR A 375 -17.30 -4.43 -0.67
C THR A 375 -17.59 -5.14 -1.97
N GLY A 376 -16.69 -5.99 -2.44
CA GLY A 376 -16.92 -6.82 -3.61
C GLY A 376 -18.23 -7.61 -3.50
N PHE A 377 -18.40 -8.30 -2.37
CA PHE A 377 -19.56 -9.14 -2.11
C PHE A 377 -20.88 -8.37 -2.09
N TYR A 378 -20.99 -7.30 -1.29
CA TYR A 378 -22.27 -6.58 -1.23
C TYR A 378 -22.51 -5.70 -2.47
N SER A 379 -21.46 -5.28 -3.19
CA SER A 379 -21.62 -4.54 -4.43
C SER A 379 -22.28 -5.37 -5.54
N ASP A 380 -22.13 -6.69 -5.50
CA ASP A 380 -22.85 -7.59 -6.40
C ASP A 380 -24.37 -7.59 -6.15
N LYS A 381 -24.78 -7.26 -4.91
CA LYS A 381 -26.20 -7.22 -4.50
C LYS A 381 -26.85 -5.85 -4.67
N ILE A 382 -26.19 -4.79 -4.19
CA ILE A 382 -26.75 -3.42 -4.20
C ILE A 382 -26.33 -2.59 -5.41
N GLY A 383 -25.44 -3.11 -6.25
CA GLY A 383 -24.86 -2.43 -7.40
C GLY A 383 -23.58 -1.66 -7.08
N ARG A 384 -22.69 -1.51 -8.07
CA ARG A 384 -21.34 -0.92 -7.90
C ARG A 384 -21.39 0.52 -7.42
N LEU A 385 -22.22 1.34 -8.07
CA LEU A 385 -22.35 2.77 -7.75
C LEU A 385 -22.89 2.99 -6.33
N ASN A 386 -23.90 2.21 -5.91
CA ASN A 386 -24.45 2.31 -4.57
C ASN A 386 -23.43 1.89 -3.50
N ALA A 387 -22.68 0.80 -3.75
CA ALA A 387 -21.61 0.35 -2.85
C ALA A 387 -20.50 1.41 -2.75
N TYR A 388 -20.13 2.03 -3.86
CA TYR A 388 -19.15 3.10 -3.89
C TYR A 388 -19.64 4.32 -3.09
N CYS A 389 -20.87 4.79 -3.33
CA CYS A 389 -21.46 5.91 -2.61
C CYS A 389 -21.56 5.64 -1.10
N LEU A 390 -21.95 4.42 -0.70
CA LEU A 390 -22.03 4.03 0.71
C LEU A 390 -20.65 4.14 1.38
N ASN A 391 -19.63 3.54 0.78
CA ASN A 391 -18.27 3.56 1.32
C ASN A 391 -17.70 4.98 1.42
N CYS A 392 -17.79 5.76 0.34
CA CYS A 392 -17.26 7.11 0.29
C CYS A 392 -18.04 8.05 1.23
N GLY A 393 -19.37 7.91 1.30
CA GLY A 393 -20.22 8.75 2.15
C GLY A 393 -19.92 8.56 3.64
N ILE A 394 -19.87 7.30 4.10
CA ILE A 394 -19.53 7.01 5.51
C ILE A 394 -18.09 7.42 5.82
N SER A 395 -17.15 7.17 4.90
CA SER A 395 -15.75 7.57 5.09
C SER A 395 -15.58 9.09 5.13
N ALA A 396 -16.32 9.85 4.33
CA ALA A 396 -16.31 11.31 4.38
C ALA A 396 -16.75 11.83 5.77
N LEU A 397 -17.85 11.28 6.31
CA LEU A 397 -18.31 11.64 7.67
C LEU A 397 -17.25 11.33 8.73
N CYS A 398 -16.60 10.17 8.64
CA CYS A 398 -15.52 9.82 9.55
C CYS A 398 -14.33 10.78 9.44
N LEU A 399 -13.94 11.17 8.23
CA LEU A 399 -12.84 12.13 8.01
C LEU A 399 -13.16 13.52 8.58
N PHE A 400 -14.39 14.00 8.43
CA PHE A 400 -14.82 15.26 9.04
C PHE A 400 -14.84 15.18 10.58
N ALA A 401 -15.14 14.01 11.14
CA ALA A 401 -15.15 13.80 12.59
C ALA A 401 -13.75 13.57 13.20
N LEU A 402 -12.76 13.14 12.40
CA LEU A 402 -11.43 12.76 12.91
C LEU A 402 -10.75 13.84 13.78
N PRO A 403 -10.75 15.13 13.44
CA PRO A 403 -10.16 16.15 14.30
C PRO A 403 -10.75 16.13 15.71
N ALA A 404 -12.09 16.12 15.83
CA ALA A 404 -12.78 16.07 17.12
C ALA A 404 -12.54 14.76 17.88
N ILE A 405 -12.42 13.63 17.17
CA ILE A 405 -12.09 12.33 17.75
C ILE A 405 -10.67 12.35 18.34
N ILE A 406 -9.71 12.93 17.62
CA ILE A 406 -8.32 13.06 18.09
C ILE A 406 -8.26 13.96 19.34
N ASP A 407 -8.93 15.10 19.31
CA ASP A 407 -8.92 16.07 20.40
C ASP A 407 -9.64 15.53 21.65
N SER A 408 -10.71 14.74 21.48
CA SER A 408 -11.39 14.05 22.58
C SER A 408 -10.61 12.86 23.14
N GLN A 409 -9.52 12.45 22.49
CA GLN A 409 -8.70 11.28 22.85
C GLN A 409 -9.51 9.98 22.96
N ASN A 410 -10.56 9.84 22.18
CA ASN A 410 -11.41 8.64 22.15
C ASN A 410 -10.87 7.59 21.21
N ILE A 411 -10.18 6.58 21.77
CA ILE A 411 -9.52 5.52 21.02
C ILE A 411 -10.53 4.64 20.26
N LEU A 412 -11.69 4.35 20.88
CA LEU A 412 -12.70 3.51 20.21
C LEU A 412 -13.19 4.18 18.92
N PHE A 413 -13.55 5.46 18.98
CA PHE A 413 -13.97 6.19 17.78
C PHE A 413 -12.84 6.37 16.77
N LEU A 414 -11.58 6.48 17.23
CA LEU A 414 -10.43 6.49 16.33
C LEU A 414 -10.35 5.19 15.52
N PHE A 415 -10.41 4.02 16.18
CA PHE A 415 -10.36 2.73 15.50
C PHE A 415 -11.53 2.56 14.53
N LEU A 416 -12.74 2.98 14.92
CA LEU A 416 -13.90 2.93 14.04
C LEU A 416 -13.74 3.83 12.81
N ALA A 417 -13.38 5.10 12.99
CA ALA A 417 -13.24 6.04 11.89
C ALA A 417 -12.11 5.66 10.93
N VAL A 418 -10.96 5.28 11.48
CA VAL A 418 -9.81 4.79 10.71
C VAL A 418 -10.15 3.47 10.01
N GLY A 419 -10.86 2.57 10.69
CA GLY A 419 -11.34 1.32 10.09
C GLY A 419 -12.24 1.56 8.88
N VAL A 420 -13.18 2.50 8.98
CA VAL A 420 -14.04 2.88 7.84
C VAL A 420 -13.21 3.42 6.67
N ALA A 421 -12.20 4.25 6.92
CA ALA A 421 -11.33 4.77 5.87
C ALA A 421 -10.51 3.66 5.18
N TYR A 422 -9.97 2.71 5.95
CA TYR A 422 -9.28 1.53 5.39
C TYR A 422 -10.22 0.60 4.60
N TRP A 423 -11.44 0.41 5.11
CA TRP A 423 -12.47 -0.37 4.41
C TRP A 423 -12.83 0.28 3.08
N GLN A 424 -13.07 1.58 3.07
CA GLN A 424 -13.40 2.37 1.88
C GLN A 424 -12.26 2.32 0.85
N TYR A 425 -11.00 2.47 1.28
CA TYR A 425 -9.82 2.36 0.43
C TYR A 425 -9.73 0.97 -0.23
N GLY A 426 -9.83 -0.08 0.58
CA GLY A 426 -9.83 -1.45 0.08
C GLY A 426 -10.99 -1.72 -0.88
N GLY A 427 -12.20 -1.29 -0.49
CA GLY A 427 -13.41 -1.43 -1.30
C GLY A 427 -13.31 -0.72 -2.65
N GLY A 428 -12.74 0.48 -2.70
CA GLY A 428 -12.49 1.21 -3.93
C GLY A 428 -11.62 0.42 -4.91
N LEU A 429 -10.56 -0.19 -4.42
CA LEU A 429 -9.64 -1.01 -5.23
C LEU A 429 -10.31 -2.27 -5.81
N SER A 430 -11.28 -2.86 -5.12
CA SER A 430 -12.03 -4.03 -5.63
C SER A 430 -13.16 -3.63 -6.58
N LEU A 431 -13.74 -2.44 -6.41
CA LEU A 431 -14.81 -1.94 -7.28
C LEU A 431 -14.32 -1.54 -8.67
N MET A 432 -13.13 -0.93 -8.79
CA MET A 432 -12.66 -0.37 -10.07
C MET A 432 -12.51 -1.41 -11.19
N PRO A 433 -11.90 -2.60 -10.99
CA PRO A 433 -11.89 -3.63 -12.03
C PRO A 433 -13.31 -4.15 -12.36
N SER A 434 -14.21 -4.17 -11.37
CA SER A 434 -15.61 -4.55 -11.57
C SER A 434 -16.36 -3.50 -12.39
N PHE A 435 -16.15 -2.19 -12.13
CA PHE A 435 -16.67 -1.10 -12.97
C PHE A 435 -16.15 -1.21 -14.41
N ALA A 436 -14.83 -1.43 -14.57
CA ALA A 436 -14.25 -1.58 -15.91
C ALA A 436 -14.90 -2.73 -16.70
N ALA A 437 -15.12 -3.87 -16.02
CA ALA A 437 -15.77 -5.03 -16.63
C ALA A 437 -17.26 -4.79 -16.95
N ASP A 438 -17.98 -4.10 -16.05
CA ASP A 438 -19.42 -3.86 -16.19
C ASP A 438 -19.73 -2.74 -17.20
N PHE A 439 -18.87 -1.71 -17.30
CA PHE A 439 -19.06 -0.57 -18.20
C PHE A 439 -18.54 -0.84 -19.61
N TYR A 440 -17.40 -1.53 -19.73
CA TYR A 440 -16.63 -1.64 -20.97
C TYR A 440 -16.45 -3.08 -21.46
N GLY A 441 -17.01 -4.06 -20.75
CA GLY A 441 -16.95 -5.46 -21.12
C GLY A 441 -15.63 -6.17 -20.76
N PRO A 442 -15.65 -7.51 -20.75
CA PRO A 442 -14.53 -8.31 -20.26
C PRO A 442 -13.40 -8.56 -21.28
N LYS A 443 -13.61 -8.32 -22.59
CA LYS A 443 -12.66 -8.69 -23.64
C LYS A 443 -11.31 -7.98 -23.50
N ASN A 444 -11.33 -6.66 -23.37
CA ASN A 444 -10.14 -5.82 -23.25
C ASN A 444 -9.94 -5.34 -21.79
N LEU A 445 -10.39 -6.12 -20.82
CA LEU A 445 -10.46 -5.70 -19.42
C LEU A 445 -9.10 -5.35 -18.84
N GLY A 446 -8.04 -6.07 -19.21
CA GLY A 446 -6.70 -5.79 -18.70
C GLY A 446 -6.23 -4.38 -19.05
N MET A 447 -6.32 -4.02 -20.32
CA MET A 447 -5.89 -2.71 -20.79
C MET A 447 -6.84 -1.58 -20.34
N ASN A 448 -8.16 -1.82 -20.40
CA ASN A 448 -9.17 -0.86 -19.95
C ASN A 448 -9.03 -0.53 -18.46
N TYR A 449 -8.83 -1.56 -17.63
CA TYR A 449 -8.57 -1.37 -16.21
C TYR A 449 -7.22 -0.72 -15.95
N GLY A 450 -6.17 -1.07 -16.73
CA GLY A 450 -4.86 -0.43 -16.63
C GLY A 450 -4.91 1.08 -16.87
N LEU A 451 -5.71 1.53 -17.85
CA LEU A 451 -5.95 2.96 -18.08
C LEU A 451 -6.66 3.64 -16.89
N ILE A 452 -7.68 3.00 -16.33
CA ILE A 452 -8.39 3.51 -15.15
C ILE A 452 -7.47 3.54 -13.92
N PHE A 453 -6.54 2.58 -13.81
CA PHE A 453 -5.61 2.45 -12.68
C PHE A 453 -4.64 3.63 -12.55
N VAL A 454 -4.43 4.43 -13.59
CA VAL A 454 -3.70 5.70 -13.51
C VAL A 454 -4.27 6.60 -12.41
N GLY A 455 -5.59 6.53 -12.16
CA GLY A 455 -6.25 7.23 -11.05
C GLY A 455 -5.68 6.85 -9.68
N TRP A 456 -5.32 5.58 -9.46
CA TRP A 456 -4.67 5.15 -8.23
C TRP A 456 -3.30 5.82 -8.05
N GLY A 457 -2.48 5.84 -9.11
CA GLY A 457 -1.18 6.51 -9.07
C GLY A 457 -1.28 8.01 -8.82
N LEU A 458 -2.24 8.69 -9.46
CA LEU A 458 -2.50 10.11 -9.22
C LEU A 458 -3.03 10.37 -7.80
N GLY A 459 -3.83 9.44 -7.25
CA GLY A 459 -4.30 9.51 -5.87
C GLY A 459 -3.16 9.49 -4.84
N PHE A 460 -2.06 8.81 -5.14
CA PHE A 460 -0.86 8.83 -4.29
C PHE A 460 -0.26 10.23 -4.17
N PHE A 461 -0.14 10.96 -5.26
CA PHE A 461 0.35 12.35 -5.22
C PHE A 461 -0.56 13.26 -4.41
N MET A 462 -1.89 13.12 -4.58
CA MET A 462 -2.87 13.88 -3.81
C MET A 462 -2.76 13.61 -2.31
N ALA A 463 -2.51 12.36 -1.91
CA ALA A 463 -2.31 12.00 -0.50
C ALA A 463 -1.04 12.63 0.10
N ARG A 464 0.01 12.81 -0.69
CA ARG A 464 1.26 13.47 -0.26
C ARG A 464 1.03 14.95 0.11
N LEU A 465 0.05 15.62 -0.48
CA LEU A 465 -0.32 16.99 -0.10
C LEU A 465 -0.73 17.11 1.37
N GLY A 466 -1.22 16.03 1.99
CA GLY A 466 -1.50 15.99 3.43
C GLY A 466 -0.28 16.27 4.29
N GLY A 467 0.90 15.75 3.90
CA GLY A 467 2.17 16.08 4.55
C GLY A 467 2.51 17.56 4.43
N THR A 468 2.43 18.10 3.23
CA THR A 468 2.69 19.54 2.97
C THR A 468 1.72 20.44 3.76
N ILE A 469 0.44 20.06 3.83
CA ILE A 469 -0.54 20.82 4.64
C ILE A 469 -0.15 20.79 6.12
N LYS A 470 0.28 19.64 6.63
CA LYS A 470 0.75 19.52 8.01
C LYS A 470 1.98 20.39 8.27
N ASP A 471 2.94 20.40 7.35
CA ASP A 471 4.16 21.21 7.47
C ASP A 471 3.85 22.71 7.47
N LEU A 472 2.88 23.15 6.65
CA LEU A 472 2.46 24.55 6.56
C LEU A 472 1.57 25.00 7.73
N THR A 473 0.71 24.11 8.26
CA THR A 473 -0.33 24.48 9.23
C THR A 473 -0.10 23.92 10.64
N GLY A 474 0.90 23.05 10.81
CA GLY A 474 1.15 22.34 12.05
C GLY A 474 0.11 21.25 12.38
N SER A 475 -0.90 21.03 11.51
CA SER A 475 -2.00 20.11 11.77
C SER A 475 -2.45 19.36 10.51
N LEU A 476 -2.96 18.12 10.71
CA LEU A 476 -3.61 17.33 9.66
C LEU A 476 -5.10 17.66 9.49
N ASN A 477 -5.69 18.51 10.33
CA ASN A 477 -7.13 18.76 10.34
C ASN A 477 -7.64 19.22 8.97
N TYR A 478 -6.94 20.18 8.35
CA TYR A 478 -7.30 20.65 7.00
C TYR A 478 -7.20 19.55 5.94
N ALA A 479 -6.18 18.68 6.06
CA ALA A 479 -6.03 17.56 5.15
C ALA A 479 -7.22 16.58 5.26
N PHE A 480 -7.73 16.31 6.47
CA PHE A 480 -8.92 15.50 6.68
C PHE A 480 -10.18 16.14 6.11
N TYR A 481 -10.38 17.46 6.33
CA TYR A 481 -11.53 18.17 5.78
C TYR A 481 -11.53 18.20 4.25
N ILE A 482 -10.38 18.50 3.63
CA ILE A 482 -10.24 18.48 2.16
C ILE A 482 -10.50 17.08 1.64
N SER A 483 -9.93 16.06 2.27
CA SER A 483 -10.09 14.66 1.87
C SER A 483 -11.55 14.20 1.99
N GLY A 484 -12.23 14.58 3.07
CA GLY A 484 -13.66 14.33 3.25
C GLY A 484 -14.51 15.03 2.18
N ALA A 485 -14.22 16.29 1.86
CA ALA A 485 -14.90 17.02 0.80
C ALA A 485 -14.73 16.38 -0.58
N LEU A 486 -13.52 15.91 -0.91
CA LEU A 486 -13.25 15.18 -2.15
C LEU A 486 -14.04 13.87 -2.23
N LEU A 487 -14.25 13.16 -1.10
CA LEU A 487 -15.12 11.98 -1.08
C LEU A 487 -16.60 12.33 -1.28
N VAL A 488 -17.07 13.49 -0.80
CA VAL A 488 -18.43 13.96 -1.10
C VAL A 488 -18.56 14.25 -2.60
N VAL A 489 -17.58 14.92 -3.20
CA VAL A 489 -17.54 15.12 -4.66
C VAL A 489 -17.54 13.79 -5.40
N ALA A 490 -16.81 12.80 -4.90
CA ALA A 490 -16.80 11.45 -5.48
C ALA A 490 -18.19 10.78 -5.45
N VAL A 491 -18.97 10.95 -4.36
CA VAL A 491 -20.35 10.46 -4.26
C VAL A 491 -21.26 11.14 -5.27
N ILE A 492 -21.14 12.47 -5.43
CA ILE A 492 -21.92 13.23 -6.42
C ILE A 492 -21.58 12.73 -7.82
N LEU A 493 -20.28 12.63 -8.14
CA LEU A 493 -19.81 12.15 -9.43
C LEU A 493 -20.30 10.72 -9.73
N ALA A 494 -20.27 9.82 -8.73
CA ALA A 494 -20.77 8.46 -8.88
C ALA A 494 -22.26 8.44 -9.20
N LYS A 495 -23.07 9.27 -8.54
CA LYS A 495 -24.53 9.37 -8.81
C LYS A 495 -24.83 9.91 -10.21
N MET A 496 -23.96 10.78 -10.75
CA MET A 496 -24.09 11.29 -12.11
C MET A 496 -23.61 10.30 -13.17
N THR A 497 -22.79 9.30 -12.77
CA THR A 497 -22.16 8.37 -13.68
C THR A 497 -23.12 7.20 -13.98
N SER A 498 -23.42 6.99 -15.24
CA SER A 498 -24.15 5.83 -15.75
C SER A 498 -23.30 5.08 -16.76
N ARG A 499 -23.64 3.81 -17.01
CA ARG A 499 -22.98 3.01 -18.04
C ARG A 499 -22.99 3.74 -19.39
N PRO A 500 -21.87 3.80 -20.13
CA PRO A 500 -21.87 4.35 -21.48
C PRO A 500 -22.68 3.46 -22.43
N MET A 501 -23.43 4.08 -23.33
CA MET A 501 -24.13 3.37 -24.42
C MET A 501 -23.23 3.34 -25.66
N HIS A 502 -22.99 2.15 -26.19
CA HIS A 502 -22.31 2.02 -27.48
C HIS A 502 -23.26 2.39 -28.63
N SER A 503 -22.71 2.96 -29.71
CA SER A 503 -23.52 3.40 -30.87
C SER A 503 -24.41 2.29 -31.43
N GLU A 504 -23.95 1.05 -31.40
CA GLU A 504 -24.72 -0.12 -31.83
C GLU A 504 -25.90 -0.45 -30.91
N GLU A 505 -25.75 -0.28 -29.61
CA GLU A 505 -26.84 -0.48 -28.62
C GLU A 505 -27.91 0.60 -28.73
N GLY A 506 -27.53 1.82 -29.12
CA GLY A 506 -28.47 2.94 -29.30
C GLY A 506 -29.37 2.79 -30.52
N GLN A 507 -29.00 2.00 -31.50
CA GLN A 507 -29.83 1.71 -32.69
C GLN A 507 -30.87 0.62 -32.37
N VAL A 508 -30.50 -0.41 -31.59
CA VAL A 508 -31.42 -1.50 -31.18
C VAL A 508 -32.50 -1.03 -30.20
N SER A 509 -32.21 -0.02 -29.36
CA SER A 509 -33.17 0.54 -28.39
C SER A 509 -34.18 1.52 -29.03
N LYS A 510 -33.98 1.94 -30.26
CA LYS A 510 -34.88 2.86 -31.02
C LYS A 510 -35.72 2.13 -32.06
N ALA A 511 -35.48 0.86 -32.29
CA ALA A 511 -36.30 -0.05 -33.13
C ALA A 511 -37.14 -0.93 -32.20
#